data_6d5b3ac168d4f026e6cf1a7f1bcbfc22
#
_entry.id   6d5b3ac168d4f026e6cf1a7f1bcbfc22
#
_cell.length_a   1.000
_cell.length_b   1.000
_cell.length_c   1.000
_cell.angle_alpha   90.00
_cell.angle_beta   90.00
_cell.angle_gamma   90.00
#
_symmetry.space_group_name_H-M   'P 1'
#
loop_
_entity.id
_entity.type
_entity.pdbx_description
1 polymer ?
#
loop_
_entity_poly.entity_id
_entity_poly.type
_entity_poly.pdbx_seq_one_letter_code
_entity_poly.pdbx_strand_id
1 'polypeptide(L)'
;MRWAAVCATLLTVLICAASPAWAGLPPGFDPNNDIWSTAVATASCRPGDRVETGLQGEVPVGDRDSRRSTLGYNCNIDLVGQYQGPGAGWTSASYKNCVYIGSTFPHTDGVQVLDVSDPAHPRPTVMLDQPAMVNGTWESLKVNETRGLLAGTGVPFLFGLGYISIYDVATDCAHPRLLNEGRGSLPGVRIPMLTHEGGFSPDGNTYWASGQIWASAVDVSDPADPTVVWSAPAGFASHGMDFTPDGDTMFMSTAAGLNVLDTTAVQDRAAPGTTMHQLLPSRGYKHWHDGLISQHSIYVTYGAVPHLFNVDEFGSGGVKLFDASDFADLKLRTTVKLDINLPQNLDRWAASASSSGAFGYESHYCTVDRRQDPQALACGWAQSGIRVFDVRDPDNMREIAYFNPPAQTGKNDQLPNSQHVRFGGIVVPPASSAIAVAHAILSGQINGDDIVRDGRIIGLDLSADWCMSPPEFRGNLLYVTCSDNGFMTLRLDPSVYPPR
;
A
#
# COMPACT_ATOMS: atom_id res chain seq x y z
N MET A 1 -16.24 -26.82 -2.17
CA MET A 1 -16.24 -26.77 -3.65
C MET A 1 -17.18 -25.75 -4.28
N ARG A 2 -18.36 -25.43 -3.73
CA ARG A 2 -19.27 -24.41 -4.33
C ARG A 2 -18.89 -22.96 -4.04
N TRP A 3 -18.17 -22.68 -2.97
CA TRP A 3 -17.75 -21.32 -2.57
C TRP A 3 -16.56 -20.78 -3.37
N ALA A 4 -15.62 -21.63 -3.74
CA ALA A 4 -14.48 -21.23 -4.57
C ALA A 4 -14.90 -20.77 -5.98
N ALA A 5 -15.97 -21.35 -6.51
CA ALA A 5 -16.52 -20.97 -7.81
C ALA A 5 -17.19 -19.58 -7.78
N VAL A 6 -17.82 -19.20 -6.66
CA VAL A 6 -18.48 -17.90 -6.50
C VAL A 6 -17.44 -16.77 -6.34
N CYS A 7 -16.35 -17.02 -5.61
CA CYS A 7 -15.26 -16.05 -5.48
C CYS A 7 -14.54 -15.79 -6.82
N ALA A 8 -14.28 -16.87 -7.58
CA ALA A 8 -13.68 -16.76 -8.91
C ALA A 8 -14.60 -16.00 -9.88
N THR A 9 -15.92 -16.21 -9.79
CA THR A 9 -16.90 -15.56 -10.67
C THR A 9 -17.05 -14.06 -10.34
N LEU A 10 -16.98 -13.67 -9.07
CA LEU A 10 -17.05 -12.24 -8.66
C LEU A 10 -15.77 -11.48 -9.03
N LEU A 11 -14.61 -12.11 -8.88
CA LEU A 11 -13.35 -11.49 -9.32
C LEU A 11 -13.27 -11.44 -10.85
N THR A 12 -13.76 -12.46 -11.55
CA THR A 12 -13.85 -12.48 -13.03
C THR A 12 -14.85 -11.43 -13.54
N VAL A 13 -15.93 -11.16 -12.81
CA VAL A 13 -16.89 -10.09 -13.14
C VAL A 13 -16.28 -8.71 -12.88
N LEU A 14 -15.46 -8.53 -11.84
CA LEU A 14 -14.70 -7.31 -11.61
C LEU A 14 -13.63 -7.07 -12.69
N ILE A 15 -12.95 -8.11 -13.14
CA ILE A 15 -11.96 -8.05 -14.23
C ILE A 15 -12.64 -7.88 -15.58
N CYS A 16 -13.78 -8.52 -15.83
CA CYS A 16 -14.55 -8.35 -17.08
C CYS A 16 -15.31 -7.02 -17.13
N ALA A 17 -15.69 -6.43 -15.98
CA ALA A 17 -16.29 -5.11 -15.95
C ALA A 17 -15.25 -3.99 -16.15
N ALA A 18 -13.96 -4.25 -15.90
CA ALA A 18 -12.88 -3.34 -16.28
C ALA A 18 -12.60 -3.34 -17.79
N SER A 19 -13.02 -4.37 -18.52
CA SER A 19 -12.81 -4.46 -19.97
C SER A 19 -13.57 -3.43 -20.82
N PRO A 20 -14.74 -2.89 -20.43
CA PRO A 20 -15.40 -1.85 -21.23
C PRO A 20 -14.89 -0.43 -20.97
N ALA A 21 -14.07 -0.18 -19.94
CA ALA A 21 -13.50 1.15 -19.70
C ALA A 21 -12.56 1.64 -20.80
N TRP A 22 -12.15 0.76 -21.70
CA TRP A 22 -11.32 1.07 -22.86
C TRP A 22 -12.14 1.62 -24.05
N ALA A 23 -13.48 1.56 -24.01
CA ALA A 23 -14.35 1.93 -25.12
C ALA A 23 -14.88 3.37 -25.08
N GLY A 24 -14.45 4.19 -24.12
CA GLY A 24 -15.01 5.54 -23.92
C GLY A 24 -13.99 6.57 -23.44
N LEU A 25 -12.76 6.56 -23.97
CA LEU A 25 -11.78 7.60 -23.65
C LEU A 25 -12.27 8.97 -24.14
N PRO A 26 -12.08 10.05 -23.36
CA PRO A 26 -12.45 11.38 -23.79
C PRO A 26 -11.79 11.74 -25.12
N PRO A 27 -12.46 12.46 -26.03
CA PRO A 27 -11.83 12.92 -27.25
C PRO A 27 -10.59 13.75 -26.94
N GLY A 28 -9.43 13.36 -27.53
CA GLY A 28 -8.16 14.04 -27.36
C GLY A 28 -7.19 13.40 -26.35
N PHE A 29 -7.58 12.31 -25.72
CA PHE A 29 -6.66 11.56 -24.86
C PHE A 29 -5.76 10.66 -25.71
N ASP A 30 -4.43 10.84 -25.59
CA ASP A 30 -3.43 9.98 -26.22
C ASP A 30 -2.89 8.98 -25.18
N PRO A 31 -3.24 7.68 -25.29
CA PRO A 31 -2.79 6.66 -24.35
C PRO A 31 -1.27 6.46 -24.35
N ASN A 32 -0.54 7.00 -25.32
CA ASN A 32 0.91 6.86 -25.38
C ASN A 32 1.66 7.99 -24.66
N ASN A 33 0.99 9.06 -24.28
CA ASN A 33 1.67 10.24 -23.69
C ASN A 33 1.91 10.12 -22.19
N ASP A 34 1.27 9.23 -21.48
CA ASP A 34 1.43 9.04 -20.04
C ASP A 34 2.12 7.71 -19.65
N ILE A 35 2.50 6.90 -20.64
CA ILE A 35 3.29 5.68 -20.41
C ILE A 35 4.77 6.04 -20.27
N TRP A 36 5.29 5.85 -19.05
CA TRP A 36 6.68 6.16 -18.76
C TRP A 36 7.58 4.96 -19.05
N SER A 37 8.57 5.13 -19.93
CA SER A 37 9.42 4.04 -20.46
C SER A 37 10.88 4.08 -19.98
N THR A 38 11.17 4.93 -18.98
CA THR A 38 12.52 5.05 -18.42
C THR A 38 12.50 4.78 -16.92
N ALA A 39 13.47 4.01 -16.43
CA ALA A 39 13.68 3.82 -15.00
C ALA A 39 14.43 5.00 -14.39
N VAL A 40 14.30 5.18 -13.08
CA VAL A 40 15.19 6.07 -12.34
C VAL A 40 16.60 5.49 -12.28
N ALA A 41 17.60 6.36 -12.15
CA ALA A 41 18.98 5.90 -12.00
C ALA A 41 19.12 5.00 -10.77
N THR A 42 19.76 3.86 -10.94
CA THR A 42 20.03 2.86 -9.90
C THR A 42 20.99 3.41 -8.84
N ALA A 43 20.80 3.01 -7.60
CA ALA A 43 21.66 3.37 -6.49
C ALA A 43 23.11 2.90 -6.71
N SER A 44 24.09 3.75 -6.36
CA SER A 44 25.48 3.36 -6.27
C SER A 44 25.75 2.73 -4.90
N CYS A 45 25.89 1.43 -4.87
CA CYS A 45 26.03 0.66 -3.64
C CYS A 45 27.45 0.75 -3.05
N ARG A 46 27.54 0.67 -1.73
CA ARG A 46 28.83 0.62 -1.04
C ARG A 46 29.48 -0.77 -1.19
N PRO A 47 30.81 -0.86 -1.07
CA PRO A 47 31.51 -2.14 -1.06
C PRO A 47 30.99 -3.06 0.06
N GLY A 48 30.67 -4.31 -0.28
CA GLY A 48 30.18 -5.31 0.67
C GLY A 48 28.67 -5.47 0.71
N ASP A 49 27.91 -4.59 0.08
CA ASP A 49 26.47 -4.78 -0.10
C ASP A 49 26.19 -5.98 -1.01
N ARG A 50 25.08 -6.67 -0.74
CA ARG A 50 24.56 -7.75 -1.58
C ARG A 50 23.64 -7.19 -2.65
N VAL A 51 24.26 -6.75 -3.74
CA VAL A 51 23.52 -6.12 -4.83
C VAL A 51 22.64 -7.09 -5.60
N GLU A 52 21.59 -6.56 -6.21
CA GLU A 52 20.74 -7.27 -7.17
C GLU A 52 21.57 -7.83 -8.33
N THR A 53 21.15 -8.97 -8.87
CA THR A 53 21.85 -9.71 -9.93
C THR A 53 21.12 -9.63 -11.27
N GLY A 54 19.87 -9.16 -11.27
CA GLY A 54 19.03 -8.97 -12.45
C GLY A 54 18.86 -7.51 -12.84
N LEU A 55 17.70 -7.20 -13.41
CA LEU A 55 17.28 -5.82 -13.62
C LEU A 55 17.07 -5.13 -12.26
N GLN A 56 17.12 -3.80 -12.25
CA GLN A 56 16.75 -3.04 -11.07
C GLN A 56 15.34 -3.47 -10.58
N GLY A 57 15.25 -3.96 -9.36
CA GLY A 57 14.02 -4.44 -8.74
C GLY A 57 13.68 -5.91 -8.97
N GLU A 58 14.38 -6.62 -9.83
CA GLU A 58 14.09 -8.01 -10.12
C GLU A 58 14.69 -8.97 -9.09
N VAL A 59 13.92 -10.00 -8.69
CA VAL A 59 14.44 -11.23 -8.09
C VAL A 59 14.46 -12.31 -9.17
N PRO A 60 15.60 -12.54 -9.84
CA PRO A 60 15.67 -13.42 -10.99
C PRO A 60 15.29 -14.87 -10.67
N VAL A 61 14.71 -15.58 -11.64
CA VAL A 61 14.37 -17.00 -11.50
C VAL A 61 15.60 -17.81 -11.07
N GLY A 62 16.77 -17.55 -11.65
CA GLY A 62 18.01 -18.25 -11.28
C GLY A 62 18.42 -18.04 -9.82
N ASP A 63 18.13 -16.87 -9.22
CA ASP A 63 18.38 -16.62 -7.80
C ASP A 63 17.36 -17.30 -6.90
N ARG A 64 16.12 -17.48 -7.36
CA ARG A 64 15.09 -18.27 -6.67
C ARG A 64 15.44 -19.76 -6.69
N ASP A 65 15.78 -20.31 -7.84
CA ASP A 65 16.12 -21.72 -8.03
C ASP A 65 17.41 -22.11 -7.29
N SER A 66 18.42 -21.26 -7.31
CA SER A 66 19.68 -21.47 -6.55
C SER A 66 19.57 -21.15 -5.05
N ARG A 67 18.42 -20.63 -4.59
CA ARG A 67 18.18 -20.12 -3.23
C ARG A 67 19.06 -18.92 -2.85
N ARG A 68 19.65 -18.21 -3.81
CA ARG A 68 20.36 -16.96 -3.53
C ARG A 68 19.41 -15.91 -2.93
N SER A 69 18.13 -15.88 -3.33
CA SER A 69 17.12 -15.00 -2.77
C SER A 69 16.92 -15.15 -1.26
N THR A 70 17.29 -16.30 -0.68
CA THR A 70 17.24 -16.49 0.79
C THR A 70 18.32 -15.70 1.54
N LEU A 71 19.26 -15.10 0.87
CA LEU A 71 20.25 -14.18 1.45
C LEU A 71 19.76 -12.73 1.45
N GLY A 72 18.72 -12.42 0.66
CA GLY A 72 18.25 -11.07 0.42
C GLY A 72 19.25 -10.22 -0.36
N TYR A 73 18.87 -8.97 -0.64
CA TYR A 73 19.68 -7.98 -1.33
C TYR A 73 19.64 -6.65 -0.57
N ASN A 74 20.73 -5.91 -0.60
CA ASN A 74 20.78 -4.59 -0.01
C ASN A 74 21.76 -3.67 -0.75
N CYS A 75 21.49 -2.39 -0.70
CA CYS A 75 22.32 -1.32 -1.19
C CYS A 75 22.16 -0.09 -0.29
N ASN A 76 23.22 0.35 0.37
CA ASN A 76 23.26 1.53 1.24
C ASN A 76 22.25 1.51 2.40
N ILE A 77 21.83 0.31 2.82
CA ILE A 77 20.88 0.13 3.92
C ILE A 77 21.17 -1.18 4.64
N ASP A 78 21.05 -1.18 5.97
CA ASP A 78 21.34 -2.32 6.83
C ASP A 78 20.12 -2.72 7.64
N LEU A 79 19.92 -4.03 7.85
CA LEU A 79 19.00 -4.56 8.83
C LEU A 79 19.60 -4.36 10.24
N VAL A 80 18.89 -3.62 11.09
CA VAL A 80 19.27 -3.34 12.48
C VAL A 80 18.63 -4.33 13.45
N GLY A 81 17.33 -4.56 13.26
CA GLY A 81 16.55 -5.46 14.10
C GLY A 81 15.34 -6.00 13.35
N GLN A 82 14.83 -7.13 13.80
CA GLN A 82 13.69 -7.81 13.18
C GLN A 82 12.84 -8.53 14.21
N TYR A 83 11.53 -8.47 14.00
CA TYR A 83 10.55 -9.38 14.61
C TYR A 83 9.74 -10.03 13.49
N GLN A 84 10.08 -11.26 13.13
CA GLN A 84 9.36 -12.00 12.11
C GLN A 84 7.95 -12.38 12.59
N GLY A 85 7.85 -12.92 13.81
CA GLY A 85 6.58 -13.36 14.37
C GLY A 85 5.78 -14.25 13.41
N PRO A 86 4.47 -14.07 13.33
CA PRO A 86 3.61 -14.81 12.41
C PRO A 86 3.61 -14.23 10.97
N GLY A 87 4.49 -13.31 10.63
CA GLY A 87 4.46 -12.52 9.41
C GLY A 87 3.69 -11.21 9.58
N ALA A 88 3.35 -10.54 8.49
CA ALA A 88 2.65 -9.26 8.51
C ALA A 88 1.57 -9.14 7.44
N GLY A 89 0.54 -8.34 7.73
CA GLY A 89 -0.45 -7.86 6.78
C GLY A 89 0.13 -6.79 5.83
N TRP A 90 -0.73 -6.08 5.13
CA TRP A 90 -0.35 -5.15 4.06
C TRP A 90 0.13 -3.80 4.55
N THR A 91 -0.20 -3.44 5.77
CA THR A 91 0.21 -2.17 6.35
C THR A 91 0.72 -2.34 7.77
N SER A 92 1.49 -1.38 8.21
CA SER A 92 1.87 -1.16 9.59
C SER A 92 1.79 0.33 9.89
N ALA A 93 1.71 0.67 11.17
CA ALA A 93 1.78 2.03 11.64
C ALA A 93 2.69 2.10 12.86
N SER A 94 3.28 3.25 13.15
CA SER A 94 4.09 3.42 14.35
C SER A 94 3.76 4.70 15.11
N TYR A 95 4.01 4.69 16.40
CA TYR A 95 3.91 5.85 17.27
C TYR A 95 5.04 5.85 18.29
N LYS A 96 5.87 6.89 18.29
CA LYS A 96 7.08 6.95 19.13
C LYS A 96 7.95 5.70 18.95
N ASN A 97 8.07 4.90 20.01
CA ASN A 97 8.85 3.65 20.04
C ASN A 97 7.97 2.39 20.01
N CYS A 98 6.79 2.49 19.43
CA CYS A 98 5.89 1.35 19.26
C CYS A 98 5.50 1.16 17.79
N VAL A 99 5.28 -0.10 17.40
CA VAL A 99 4.82 -0.46 16.05
C VAL A 99 3.58 -1.33 16.17
N TYR A 100 2.66 -1.14 15.24
CA TYR A 100 1.40 -1.86 15.10
C TYR A 100 1.41 -2.58 13.77
N ILE A 101 1.48 -3.91 13.78
CA ILE A 101 1.53 -4.73 12.56
C ILE A 101 0.09 -5.04 12.15
N GLY A 102 -0.28 -4.60 10.96
CA GLY A 102 -1.61 -4.84 10.40
C GLY A 102 -1.93 -6.33 10.29
N SER A 103 -3.20 -6.64 10.41
CA SER A 103 -3.71 -7.99 10.40
C SER A 103 -4.18 -8.44 9.01
N THR A 104 -4.03 -9.73 8.76
CA THR A 104 -4.37 -10.38 7.49
C THR A 104 -5.73 -11.04 7.55
N PHE A 105 -6.52 -10.92 6.48
CA PHE A 105 -7.75 -11.68 6.27
C PHE A 105 -7.46 -12.94 5.40
N PRO A 106 -8.14 -14.06 5.57
CA PRO A 106 -8.92 -14.48 6.73
C PRO A 106 -7.99 -15.11 7.78
N HIS A 107 -8.42 -15.30 9.00
CA HIS A 107 -7.66 -15.99 10.07
C HIS A 107 -6.49 -15.16 10.62
N THR A 108 -6.83 -14.13 11.33
CA THR A 108 -5.87 -13.32 12.04
C THR A 108 -6.22 -13.29 13.53
N ASP A 109 -5.18 -13.26 14.37
CA ASP A 109 -5.33 -13.10 15.81
C ASP A 109 -5.50 -11.61 16.18
N GLY A 110 -5.37 -10.71 15.21
CA GLY A 110 -5.49 -9.28 15.39
C GLY A 110 -4.23 -8.50 14.99
N VAL A 111 -4.09 -7.31 15.55
CA VAL A 111 -2.95 -6.41 15.31
C VAL A 111 -1.91 -6.62 16.41
N GLN A 112 -0.72 -7.08 16.03
CA GLN A 112 0.40 -7.25 16.96
C GLN A 112 1.04 -5.90 17.29
N VAL A 113 1.21 -5.62 18.58
CA VAL A 113 1.95 -4.44 19.05
C VAL A 113 3.38 -4.83 19.41
N LEU A 114 4.35 -4.02 18.98
CA LEU A 114 5.76 -4.17 19.33
C LEU A 114 6.26 -2.97 20.11
N ASP A 115 7.08 -3.21 21.14
CA ASP A 115 7.98 -2.24 21.73
C ASP A 115 9.30 -2.25 20.95
N VAL A 116 9.65 -1.10 20.37
CA VAL A 116 10.88 -0.88 19.60
C VAL A 116 11.76 0.20 20.25
N SER A 117 11.66 0.37 21.57
CA SER A 117 12.54 1.25 22.35
C SER A 117 14.02 0.89 22.17
N ASP A 118 14.32 -0.39 21.95
CA ASP A 118 15.58 -0.87 21.38
C ASP A 118 15.32 -1.34 19.93
N PRO A 119 15.63 -0.51 18.93
CA PRO A 119 15.38 -0.84 17.53
C PRO A 119 16.10 -2.12 17.04
N ALA A 120 17.16 -2.54 17.73
CA ALA A 120 17.89 -3.77 17.39
C ALA A 120 17.18 -5.03 17.91
N HIS A 121 16.32 -4.89 18.92
CA HIS A 121 15.64 -6.00 19.58
C HIS A 121 14.15 -5.71 19.76
N PRO A 122 13.36 -5.61 18.67
CA PRO A 122 11.91 -5.41 18.76
C PRO A 122 11.24 -6.51 19.56
N ARG A 123 10.31 -6.16 20.46
CA ARG A 123 9.64 -7.14 21.34
C ARG A 123 8.12 -7.04 21.22
N PRO A 124 7.42 -8.18 21.06
CA PRO A 124 5.96 -8.19 21.09
C PRO A 124 5.46 -7.89 22.52
N THR A 125 4.38 -7.12 22.60
CA THR A 125 3.73 -6.76 23.87
C THR A 125 2.32 -7.34 23.95
N VAL A 126 1.37 -6.78 23.23
CA VAL A 126 -0.03 -7.21 23.24
C VAL A 126 -0.55 -7.47 21.83
N MET A 127 -1.66 -8.19 21.74
CA MET A 127 -2.45 -8.37 20.54
C MET A 127 -3.74 -7.55 20.68
N LEU A 128 -4.05 -6.71 19.70
CA LEU A 128 -5.32 -6.00 19.64
C LEU A 128 -6.31 -6.89 18.89
N ASP A 129 -7.30 -7.40 19.60
CA ASP A 129 -8.22 -8.47 19.14
C ASP A 129 -9.65 -8.02 18.93
N GLN A 130 -9.90 -6.71 18.86
CA GLN A 130 -11.24 -6.19 18.61
C GLN A 130 -11.71 -6.48 17.17
N PRO A 131 -13.02 -6.47 16.89
CA PRO A 131 -13.55 -6.89 15.58
C PRO A 131 -12.91 -6.22 14.37
N ALA A 132 -12.57 -4.93 14.44
CA ALA A 132 -11.85 -4.27 13.36
C ALA A 132 -10.44 -4.83 13.15
N MET A 133 -9.80 -5.30 14.22
CA MET A 133 -8.42 -5.81 14.19
C MET A 133 -8.35 -7.26 13.70
N VAL A 134 -9.28 -8.13 14.14
CA VAL A 134 -9.29 -9.56 13.78
C VAL A 134 -9.91 -9.86 12.42
N ASN A 135 -10.67 -8.93 11.84
CA ASN A 135 -11.26 -9.12 10.51
C ASN A 135 -10.32 -8.76 9.35
N GLY A 136 -9.08 -8.43 9.65
CA GLY A 136 -8.11 -7.96 8.70
C GLY A 136 -8.21 -6.45 8.51
N THR A 137 -7.19 -5.73 8.96
CA THR A 137 -7.15 -4.28 8.85
C THR A 137 -6.87 -3.81 7.43
N TRP A 138 -6.45 -4.73 6.54
CA TRP A 138 -6.00 -4.38 5.19
C TRP A 138 -5.02 -3.19 5.26
N GLU A 139 -5.36 -2.07 4.67
CA GLU A 139 -4.54 -0.87 4.58
C GLU A 139 -5.05 0.27 5.46
N SER A 140 -6.08 0.00 6.27
CA SER A 140 -6.76 1.01 7.07
C SER A 140 -6.08 1.36 8.41
N LEU A 141 -5.05 0.61 8.82
CA LEU A 141 -4.40 0.85 10.11
C LEU A 141 -3.54 2.11 10.07
N LYS A 142 -3.95 3.15 10.80
CA LYS A 142 -3.29 4.48 10.78
C LYS A 142 -3.14 5.05 12.17
N VAL A 143 -2.08 5.84 12.36
CA VAL A 143 -1.84 6.62 13.57
C VAL A 143 -2.04 8.12 13.29
N ASN A 144 -2.77 8.80 14.16
CA ASN A 144 -2.71 10.25 14.26
C ASN A 144 -1.72 10.63 15.36
N GLU A 145 -0.54 11.08 14.98
CA GLU A 145 0.55 11.38 15.92
C GLU A 145 0.21 12.54 16.87
N THR A 146 -0.50 13.57 16.38
CA THR A 146 -0.86 14.76 17.15
C THR A 146 -1.79 14.42 18.31
N ARG A 147 -2.79 13.57 18.07
CA ARG A 147 -3.76 13.16 19.07
C ARG A 147 -3.38 11.88 19.81
N GLY A 148 -2.34 11.17 19.34
CA GLY A 148 -1.95 9.88 19.90
C GLY A 148 -3.05 8.83 19.78
N LEU A 149 -3.69 8.78 18.63
CA LEU A 149 -4.75 7.81 18.31
C LEU A 149 -4.25 6.81 17.27
N LEU A 150 -4.51 5.52 17.52
CA LEU A 150 -4.42 4.47 16.52
C LEU A 150 -5.85 4.10 16.12
N ALA A 151 -6.14 4.07 14.82
CA ALA A 151 -7.42 3.57 14.31
C ALA A 151 -7.21 2.60 13.18
N GLY A 152 -8.16 1.68 13.04
CA GLY A 152 -8.24 0.76 11.93
C GLY A 152 -9.68 0.30 11.71
N THR A 153 -9.98 -0.08 10.48
CA THR A 153 -11.25 -0.64 10.08
C THR A 153 -11.05 -2.09 9.64
N GLY A 154 -12.00 -2.94 9.92
CA GLY A 154 -12.00 -4.32 9.50
C GLY A 154 -13.33 -4.71 8.92
N VAL A 155 -13.32 -5.50 7.86
CA VAL A 155 -14.53 -5.93 7.16
C VAL A 155 -14.42 -7.41 6.87
N PRO A 156 -15.48 -8.21 7.22
CA PRO A 156 -15.55 -9.56 6.69
C PRO A 156 -15.65 -9.47 5.16
N PHE A 157 -14.71 -10.10 4.48
CA PHE A 157 -14.66 -10.14 3.02
C PHE A 157 -16.01 -10.62 2.45
N LEU A 158 -16.68 -9.79 1.67
CA LEU A 158 -17.87 -10.02 0.85
C LEU A 158 -19.22 -9.61 1.41
N PHE A 159 -19.51 -9.68 2.71
CA PHE A 159 -20.88 -9.38 3.19
C PHE A 159 -20.84 -8.83 4.62
N GLY A 160 -20.95 -7.54 4.77
CA GLY A 160 -21.13 -7.01 6.09
C GLY A 160 -20.84 -5.53 6.22
N LEU A 161 -21.27 -5.01 7.33
CA LEU A 161 -20.93 -3.69 7.78
C LEU A 161 -19.54 -3.75 8.39
N GLY A 162 -18.65 -2.83 8.00
CA GLY A 162 -17.33 -2.70 8.58
C GLY A 162 -17.38 -2.23 10.03
N TYR A 163 -16.27 -2.42 10.73
CA TYR A 163 -16.08 -1.97 12.11
C TYR A 163 -14.91 -1.01 12.16
N ILE A 164 -14.94 -0.04 13.07
CA ILE A 164 -13.79 0.79 13.42
C ILE A 164 -13.43 0.54 14.88
N SER A 165 -12.13 0.45 15.17
CA SER A 165 -11.61 0.43 16.54
C SER A 165 -10.59 1.56 16.68
N ILE A 166 -10.71 2.32 17.77
CA ILE A 166 -9.90 3.50 18.05
C ILE A 166 -9.22 3.30 19.42
N TYR A 167 -7.92 3.47 19.44
CA TYR A 167 -7.10 3.27 20.63
C TYR A 167 -6.34 4.52 21.02
N ASP A 168 -6.23 4.75 22.33
CA ASP A 168 -5.25 5.67 22.92
C ASP A 168 -3.87 5.01 22.89
N VAL A 169 -2.94 5.61 22.17
CA VAL A 169 -1.54 5.23 22.13
C VAL A 169 -0.62 6.29 22.73
N ALA A 170 -1.19 7.43 23.14
CA ALA A 170 -0.43 8.52 23.77
C ALA A 170 0.00 8.17 25.19
N THR A 171 -0.87 7.50 25.94
CA THR A 171 -0.66 7.15 27.36
C THR A 171 0.35 6.02 27.50
N ASP A 172 0.13 4.92 26.81
CA ASP A 172 1.05 3.78 26.74
C ASP A 172 0.96 3.14 25.35
N CYS A 173 1.92 3.43 24.50
CA CYS A 173 1.89 2.96 23.13
C CYS A 173 2.14 1.45 23.00
N ALA A 174 2.76 0.82 24.01
CA ALA A 174 3.01 -0.62 24.04
C ALA A 174 1.80 -1.43 24.53
N HIS A 175 0.83 -0.77 25.17
CA HIS A 175 -0.44 -1.36 25.64
C HIS A 175 -1.61 -0.43 25.29
N PRO A 176 -1.96 -0.28 24.01
CA PRO A 176 -3.02 0.60 23.56
C PRO A 176 -4.36 0.30 24.23
N ARG A 177 -5.05 1.37 24.68
CA ARG A 177 -6.35 1.25 25.31
C ARG A 177 -7.47 1.57 24.32
N LEU A 178 -8.41 0.62 24.12
CA LEU A 178 -9.59 0.85 23.30
C LEU A 178 -10.43 2.00 23.86
N LEU A 179 -10.82 2.96 23.03
CA LEU A 179 -11.60 4.15 23.42
C LEU A 179 -13.08 4.01 23.12
N ASN A 180 -13.46 3.43 21.99
CA ASN A 180 -14.86 3.31 21.56
C ASN A 180 -15.55 2.02 22.06
N GLU A 181 -15.22 1.58 23.24
CA GLU A 181 -15.80 0.38 23.86
C GLU A 181 -17.31 0.55 24.10
N GLY A 182 -18.07 -0.46 23.72
CA GLY A 182 -19.53 -0.46 23.92
C GLY A 182 -20.34 0.41 22.93
N ARG A 183 -19.70 1.07 21.98
CA ARG A 183 -20.37 1.84 20.93
C ARG A 183 -20.52 1.02 19.66
N GLY A 184 -21.70 1.10 19.05
CA GLY A 184 -22.07 0.26 17.93
C GLY A 184 -22.44 -1.16 18.35
N SER A 185 -22.61 -2.06 17.40
CA SER A 185 -22.87 -3.46 17.68
C SER A 185 -21.55 -4.19 17.94
N LEU A 186 -21.29 -4.52 19.16
CA LEU A 186 -20.00 -5.00 19.62
C LEU A 186 -18.97 -3.88 19.67
N PRO A 187 -17.80 -4.08 20.30
CA PRO A 187 -16.84 -3.02 20.44
C PRO A 187 -16.37 -2.55 19.05
N GLY A 188 -16.92 -1.48 18.57
CA GLY A 188 -16.64 -0.86 17.30
C GLY A 188 -17.86 -0.26 16.66
N VAL A 189 -17.67 0.84 15.96
CA VAL A 189 -18.74 1.48 15.19
C VAL A 189 -18.84 0.77 13.84
N ARG A 190 -20.07 0.40 13.46
CA ARG A 190 -20.31 -0.13 12.11
C ARG A 190 -20.18 0.97 11.08
N ILE A 191 -19.28 0.75 10.12
CA ILE A 191 -19.22 1.53 8.91
C ILE A 191 -20.08 0.82 7.85
N PRO A 192 -20.99 1.53 7.15
CA PRO A 192 -22.02 0.88 6.34
C PRO A 192 -21.52 0.20 5.07
N MET A 193 -20.23 0.24 4.75
CA MET A 193 -19.68 -0.31 3.52
C MET A 193 -18.38 -1.07 3.74
N LEU A 194 -18.03 -1.91 2.79
CA LEU A 194 -16.75 -2.58 2.72
C LEU A 194 -15.63 -1.53 2.73
N THR A 195 -14.77 -1.60 3.73
CA THR A 195 -13.61 -0.73 3.83
C THR A 195 -12.35 -1.52 3.50
N HIS A 196 -11.46 -0.93 2.73
CA HIS A 196 -10.18 -1.50 2.35
C HIS A 196 -9.04 -0.66 2.91
N GLU A 197 -9.19 0.65 2.82
CA GLU A 197 -8.22 1.60 3.32
C GLU A 197 -8.86 2.68 4.21
N GLY A 198 -8.01 3.47 4.86
CA GLY A 198 -8.46 4.59 5.68
C GLY A 198 -7.35 5.59 5.97
N GLY A 199 -7.74 6.72 6.54
CA GLY A 199 -6.83 7.79 6.91
C GLY A 199 -7.50 8.83 7.80
N PHE A 200 -6.70 9.50 8.64
CA PHE A 200 -7.18 10.65 9.39
C PHE A 200 -7.12 11.93 8.53
N SER A 201 -8.11 12.82 8.72
CA SER A 201 -7.97 14.20 8.29
C SER A 201 -6.79 14.87 9.01
N PRO A 202 -6.23 15.96 8.45
CA PRO A 202 -5.07 16.63 9.06
C PRO A 202 -5.29 17.10 10.49
N ASP A 203 -6.49 17.53 10.84
CA ASP A 203 -6.88 17.93 12.20
C ASP A 203 -7.10 16.72 13.15
N GLY A 204 -7.16 15.50 12.58
CA GLY A 204 -7.38 14.25 13.32
C GLY A 204 -8.79 14.06 13.83
N ASN A 205 -9.75 14.90 13.48
CA ASN A 205 -11.13 14.82 13.97
C ASN A 205 -12.03 13.95 13.10
N THR A 206 -11.60 13.61 11.88
CA THR A 206 -12.30 12.71 10.97
C THR A 206 -11.41 11.54 10.65
N TYR A 207 -11.94 10.32 10.74
CA TYR A 207 -11.34 9.13 10.13
C TYR A 207 -12.13 8.78 8.87
N TRP A 208 -11.44 8.80 7.74
CA TRP A 208 -12.01 8.43 6.46
C TRP A 208 -11.73 6.95 6.18
N ALA A 209 -12.73 6.24 5.72
CA ALA A 209 -12.64 4.84 5.33
C ALA A 209 -13.13 4.69 3.89
N SER A 210 -12.38 3.99 3.06
CA SER A 210 -12.68 3.80 1.64
C SER A 210 -12.60 2.32 1.25
N GLY A 211 -13.28 1.97 0.18
CA GLY A 211 -13.22 0.64 -0.39
C GLY A 211 -14.26 0.43 -1.49
N GLN A 212 -13.90 -0.29 -2.52
CA GLN A 212 -14.75 -0.61 -3.67
C GLN A 212 -15.17 0.64 -4.46
N ILE A 213 -16.36 1.15 -4.23
CA ILE A 213 -16.90 2.37 -4.86
C ILE A 213 -17.26 3.43 -3.83
N TRP A 214 -17.02 3.19 -2.56
CA TRP A 214 -17.62 3.93 -1.46
C TRP A 214 -16.56 4.51 -0.54
N ALA A 215 -16.86 5.65 0.06
CA ALA A 215 -16.11 6.17 1.19
C ALA A 215 -17.07 6.63 2.30
N SER A 216 -16.56 6.64 3.52
CA SER A 216 -17.28 7.11 4.69
C SER A 216 -16.38 7.99 5.55
N ALA A 217 -16.93 9.08 6.07
CA ALA A 217 -16.30 9.93 7.06
C ALA A 217 -16.88 9.64 8.44
N VAL A 218 -16.02 9.29 9.36
CA VAL A 218 -16.36 9.03 10.75
C VAL A 218 -15.84 10.18 11.60
N ASP A 219 -16.73 10.87 12.29
CA ASP A 219 -16.35 11.85 13.31
C ASP A 219 -15.73 11.12 14.50
N VAL A 220 -14.49 11.43 14.78
CA VAL A 220 -13.70 10.90 15.89
C VAL A 220 -13.18 12.03 16.80
N SER A 221 -13.83 13.20 16.76
CA SER A 221 -13.53 14.32 17.66
C SER A 221 -13.68 13.87 19.13
N ASP A 222 -14.74 13.10 19.42
CA ASP A 222 -14.80 12.26 20.61
C ASP A 222 -14.51 10.80 20.19
N PRO A 223 -13.30 10.30 20.42
CA PRO A 223 -12.95 8.95 20.00
C PRO A 223 -13.66 7.84 20.79
N ALA A 224 -14.35 8.19 21.90
CA ALA A 224 -15.16 7.24 22.65
C ALA A 224 -16.58 7.11 22.08
N ASP A 225 -17.03 8.07 21.27
CA ASP A 225 -18.36 8.07 20.64
C ASP A 225 -18.29 8.42 19.15
N PRO A 226 -17.55 7.62 18.34
CA PRO A 226 -17.41 7.90 16.93
C PRO A 226 -18.74 7.75 16.18
N THR A 227 -19.01 8.66 15.24
CA THR A 227 -20.24 8.68 14.45
C THR A 227 -19.97 8.85 12.97
N VAL A 228 -20.69 8.12 12.10
CA VAL A 228 -20.61 8.32 10.66
C VAL A 228 -21.35 9.61 10.31
N VAL A 229 -20.61 10.60 9.77
CA VAL A 229 -21.18 11.91 9.41
C VAL A 229 -21.43 12.06 7.92
N TRP A 230 -20.77 11.22 7.11
CA TRP A 230 -20.97 11.18 5.67
C TRP A 230 -20.65 9.78 5.12
N SER A 231 -21.37 9.35 4.08
CA SER A 231 -21.09 8.10 3.37
C SER A 231 -21.74 8.12 1.99
N ALA A 232 -20.94 8.02 0.93
CA ALA A 232 -21.42 8.02 -0.45
C ALA A 232 -20.40 7.39 -1.40
N PRO A 233 -20.76 7.13 -2.68
CA PRO A 233 -19.79 6.76 -3.71
C PRO A 233 -18.72 7.84 -3.87
N ALA A 234 -17.45 7.42 -3.93
CA ALA A 234 -16.29 8.31 -4.06
C ALA A 234 -15.44 8.01 -5.31
N GLY A 235 -15.75 6.92 -6.00
CA GLY A 235 -15.06 6.51 -7.23
C GLY A 235 -14.97 4.98 -7.33
N PHE A 236 -14.81 4.47 -8.56
CA PHE A 236 -14.64 3.03 -8.78
C PHE A 236 -13.27 2.59 -8.26
N ALA A 237 -13.24 1.51 -7.48
CA ALA A 237 -12.07 1.05 -6.75
C ALA A 237 -11.43 2.18 -5.92
N SER A 238 -12.27 2.91 -5.16
CA SER A 238 -11.79 3.93 -4.23
C SER A 238 -10.85 3.26 -3.21
N HIS A 239 -9.68 3.87 -3.05
CA HIS A 239 -8.56 3.32 -2.32
C HIS A 239 -8.03 4.35 -1.32
N GLY A 240 -6.71 4.54 -1.23
CA GLY A 240 -6.12 5.49 -0.32
C GLY A 240 -6.40 6.95 -0.65
N MET A 241 -6.21 7.80 0.34
CA MET A 241 -6.42 9.23 0.22
C MET A 241 -5.37 10.03 0.98
N ASP A 242 -5.18 11.27 0.55
CA ASP A 242 -4.50 12.31 1.32
C ASP A 242 -5.25 13.63 1.19
N PHE A 243 -4.82 14.63 1.94
CA PHE A 243 -5.54 15.90 2.07
C PHE A 243 -4.59 17.08 1.93
N THR A 244 -5.15 18.23 1.52
CA THR A 244 -4.51 19.51 1.77
C THR A 244 -4.38 19.77 3.28
N PRO A 245 -3.42 20.59 3.75
CA PRO A 245 -3.18 20.79 5.18
C PRO A 245 -4.39 21.32 5.97
N ASP A 246 -5.32 22.02 5.32
CA ASP A 246 -6.59 22.49 5.90
C ASP A 246 -7.67 21.41 5.96
N GLY A 247 -7.48 20.28 5.25
CA GLY A 247 -8.45 19.19 5.19
C GLY A 247 -9.60 19.41 4.20
N ASP A 248 -9.62 20.53 3.48
CA ASP A 248 -10.74 20.94 2.62
C ASP A 248 -10.72 20.26 1.24
N THR A 249 -9.60 19.69 0.87
CA THR A 249 -9.45 18.95 -0.39
C THR A 249 -8.90 17.56 -0.11
N MET A 250 -9.59 16.55 -0.61
CA MET A 250 -9.18 15.15 -0.57
C MET A 250 -8.72 14.69 -1.94
N PHE A 251 -7.58 14.02 -1.98
CA PHE A 251 -7.04 13.32 -3.14
C PHE A 251 -7.32 11.83 -2.99
N MET A 252 -8.41 11.38 -3.57
CA MET A 252 -8.87 9.99 -3.48
C MET A 252 -8.36 9.17 -4.65
N SER A 253 -7.52 8.19 -4.36
CA SER A 253 -7.08 7.21 -5.36
C SER A 253 -8.22 6.30 -5.80
N THR A 254 -8.26 6.01 -7.11
CA THR A 254 -9.30 5.19 -7.75
C THR A 254 -8.70 4.32 -8.85
N ALA A 255 -9.50 3.48 -9.50
CA ALA A 255 -9.00 2.71 -10.64
C ALA A 255 -8.47 3.64 -11.74
N ALA A 256 -7.19 3.46 -12.08
CA ALA A 256 -6.47 4.19 -13.12
C ALA A 256 -6.61 5.73 -13.01
N GLY A 257 -6.65 6.24 -11.77
CA GLY A 257 -6.79 7.68 -11.63
C GLY A 257 -6.96 8.19 -10.21
N LEU A 258 -7.27 9.47 -10.13
CA LEU A 258 -7.38 10.23 -8.91
C LEU A 258 -8.58 11.18 -8.99
N ASN A 259 -9.44 11.15 -7.98
CA ASN A 259 -10.48 12.14 -7.77
C ASN A 259 -9.99 13.22 -6.80
N VAL A 260 -10.16 14.47 -7.15
CA VAL A 260 -9.93 15.61 -6.27
C VAL A 260 -11.29 16.11 -5.79
N LEU A 261 -11.57 15.95 -4.51
CA LEU A 261 -12.88 16.13 -3.92
C LEU A 261 -12.88 17.26 -2.88
N ASP A 262 -13.93 18.05 -2.87
CA ASP A 262 -14.18 19.07 -1.86
C ASP A 262 -14.75 18.42 -0.60
N THR A 263 -14.02 18.47 0.49
CA THR A 263 -14.39 17.88 1.79
C THR A 263 -14.80 18.92 2.82
N THR A 264 -14.79 20.21 2.48
CA THR A 264 -15.05 21.35 3.38
C THR A 264 -16.31 21.15 4.19
N ALA A 265 -17.44 20.82 3.56
CA ALA A 265 -18.72 20.67 4.25
C ALA A 265 -18.74 19.51 5.27
N VAL A 266 -17.95 18.45 5.01
CA VAL A 266 -17.82 17.33 5.93
C VAL A 266 -16.91 17.70 7.09
N GLN A 267 -15.78 18.36 6.81
CA GLN A 267 -14.83 18.78 7.84
C GLN A 267 -15.42 19.83 8.79
N ASP A 268 -16.15 20.78 8.25
CA ASP A 268 -16.85 21.83 9.03
C ASP A 268 -18.07 21.32 9.80
N ARG A 269 -18.43 20.04 9.65
CA ARG A 269 -19.68 19.48 10.21
C ARG A 269 -20.91 20.31 9.82
N ALA A 270 -20.94 20.85 8.59
CA ALA A 270 -22.05 21.61 8.07
C ALA A 270 -23.32 20.75 8.10
N ALA A 271 -24.32 21.22 8.86
CA ALA A 271 -25.65 20.67 9.06
C ALA A 271 -25.79 19.13 9.01
N PRO A 272 -25.79 18.44 10.17
CA PRO A 272 -25.95 16.98 10.22
C PRO A 272 -27.15 16.52 9.39
N GLY A 273 -26.96 15.55 8.50
CA GLY A 273 -27.98 14.95 7.66
C GLY A 273 -28.21 15.59 6.30
N THR A 274 -27.70 16.80 6.03
CA THR A 274 -27.82 17.41 4.69
C THR A 274 -26.70 16.99 3.74
N THR A 275 -25.54 16.62 4.25
CA THR A 275 -24.38 16.16 3.45
C THR A 275 -24.29 14.63 3.39
N MET A 276 -24.89 13.92 4.34
CA MET A 276 -24.89 12.47 4.33
C MET A 276 -25.56 11.94 3.05
N HIS A 277 -24.86 11.05 2.33
CA HIS A 277 -25.28 10.46 1.06
C HIS A 277 -25.26 11.41 -0.16
N GLN A 278 -24.85 12.66 -0.02
CA GLN A 278 -24.58 13.52 -1.18
C GLN A 278 -23.15 13.25 -1.70
N LEU A 279 -23.01 13.26 -3.02
CA LEU A 279 -21.66 13.18 -3.61
C LEU A 279 -20.87 14.43 -3.22
N LEU A 280 -19.61 14.25 -2.87
CA LEU A 280 -18.71 15.36 -2.65
C LEU A 280 -18.52 16.14 -3.96
N PRO A 281 -18.49 17.49 -3.93
CA PRO A 281 -18.19 18.27 -5.11
C PRO A 281 -16.81 17.91 -5.66
N SER A 282 -16.70 17.75 -6.97
CA SER A 282 -15.41 17.52 -7.62
C SER A 282 -14.68 18.85 -7.80
N ARG A 283 -13.40 18.88 -7.40
CA ARG A 283 -12.44 19.95 -7.72
C ARG A 283 -11.60 19.59 -8.94
N GLY A 284 -11.55 18.30 -9.32
CA GLY A 284 -10.80 17.81 -10.46
C GLY A 284 -10.78 16.30 -10.53
N TYR A 285 -10.25 15.80 -11.63
CA TYR A 285 -10.04 14.38 -11.87
C TYR A 285 -8.82 14.21 -12.76
N LYS A 286 -7.96 13.24 -12.43
CA LYS A 286 -6.83 12.87 -13.28
C LYS A 286 -6.87 11.38 -13.58
N HIS A 287 -6.76 11.05 -14.84
CA HIS A 287 -6.70 9.68 -15.34
C HIS A 287 -5.36 9.41 -16.04
N TRP A 288 -4.90 8.18 -15.98
CA TRP A 288 -3.72 7.69 -16.71
C TRP A 288 -3.88 6.23 -17.09
N HIS A 289 -3.04 5.76 -18.03
CA HIS A 289 -3.03 4.39 -18.52
C HIS A 289 -1.83 3.58 -18.03
N ASP A 290 -0.83 4.24 -17.51
CA ASP A 290 0.38 3.62 -16.98
C ASP A 290 0.17 3.19 -15.53
N GLY A 291 -0.42 2.03 -15.36
CA GLY A 291 -0.90 1.48 -14.09
C GLY A 291 -2.34 1.02 -14.21
N LEU A 292 -2.86 0.29 -13.24
CA LEU A 292 -4.20 -0.26 -13.26
C LEU A 292 -5.07 0.25 -12.10
N ILE A 293 -4.53 0.29 -10.89
CA ILE A 293 -5.19 0.82 -9.70
C ILE A 293 -4.23 1.80 -9.03
N SER A 294 -4.73 3.00 -8.79
CA SER A 294 -4.05 3.98 -7.95
C SER A 294 -4.30 3.61 -6.49
N GLN A 295 -3.23 3.45 -5.73
CA GLN A 295 -3.30 2.94 -4.37
C GLN A 295 -3.47 4.06 -3.35
N HIS A 296 -2.54 5.04 -3.29
CA HIS A 296 -2.69 6.19 -2.40
C HIS A 296 -1.96 7.42 -2.94
N SER A 297 -2.25 8.55 -2.30
CA SER A 297 -1.66 9.86 -2.61
C SER A 297 -0.86 10.38 -1.43
N ILE A 298 0.13 11.24 -1.71
CA ILE A 298 0.91 11.96 -0.69
C ILE A 298 1.04 13.41 -1.14
N TYR A 299 0.37 14.32 -0.43
CA TYR A 299 0.47 15.76 -0.67
C TYR A 299 1.78 16.29 -0.09
N VAL A 300 2.55 17.00 -0.91
CA VAL A 300 3.81 17.63 -0.54
C VAL A 300 3.93 19.01 -1.16
N THR A 301 4.89 19.81 -0.69
CA THR A 301 5.24 21.09 -1.33
C THR A 301 6.73 21.12 -1.64
N TYR A 302 7.08 21.67 -2.82
CA TYR A 302 8.43 22.10 -3.14
C TYR A 302 8.44 23.63 -3.15
N GLY A 303 9.09 24.21 -2.13
CA GLY A 303 8.89 25.63 -1.82
C GLY A 303 7.43 25.92 -1.49
N ALA A 304 6.80 26.80 -2.25
CA ALA A 304 5.37 27.12 -2.13
C ALA A 304 4.46 26.38 -3.13
N VAL A 305 5.03 25.53 -4.00
CA VAL A 305 4.29 24.86 -5.06
C VAL A 305 3.77 23.51 -4.56
N PRO A 306 2.45 23.27 -4.55
CA PRO A 306 1.88 22.00 -4.16
C PRO A 306 2.17 20.92 -5.22
N HIS A 307 2.46 19.73 -4.75
CA HIS A 307 2.66 18.55 -5.55
C HIS A 307 1.97 17.35 -4.92
N LEU A 308 1.76 16.33 -5.73
CA LEU A 308 1.12 15.10 -5.29
C LEU A 308 1.91 13.90 -5.82
N PHE A 309 2.49 13.10 -4.93
CA PHE A 309 2.87 11.74 -5.28
C PHE A 309 1.61 10.89 -5.31
N ASN A 310 1.53 10.01 -6.30
CA ASN A 310 0.49 9.02 -6.41
C ASN A 310 1.11 7.67 -6.76
N VAL A 311 0.76 6.66 -6.01
CA VAL A 311 1.33 5.31 -6.10
C VAL A 311 0.33 4.40 -6.78
N ASP A 312 0.79 3.61 -7.75
CA ASP A 312 -0.05 2.60 -8.40
C ASP A 312 0.22 1.22 -7.78
N GLU A 313 -0.84 0.53 -7.39
CA GLU A 313 -0.77 -0.81 -6.78
C GLU A 313 -0.59 -1.90 -7.82
N PHE A 314 -1.38 -1.86 -8.89
CA PHE A 314 -1.35 -2.87 -9.94
C PHE A 314 -0.83 -2.32 -11.26
N GLY A 315 -0.21 -3.22 -12.04
CA GLY A 315 0.42 -2.85 -13.29
C GLY A 315 1.82 -2.29 -13.10
N SER A 316 2.39 -1.76 -14.15
CA SER A 316 3.77 -1.25 -14.17
C SER A 316 3.88 0.24 -13.83
N GLY A 317 2.86 0.82 -13.21
CA GLY A 317 2.72 2.28 -13.08
C GLY A 317 3.78 2.99 -12.22
N GLY A 318 4.26 2.36 -11.18
CA GLY A 318 5.22 2.97 -10.26
C GLY A 318 4.64 4.12 -9.45
N VAL A 319 5.43 5.17 -9.22
CA VAL A 319 5.02 6.36 -8.46
C VAL A 319 5.06 7.59 -9.35
N LYS A 320 3.93 8.25 -9.51
CA LYS A 320 3.79 9.47 -10.30
C LYS A 320 3.92 10.70 -9.42
N LEU A 321 4.58 11.74 -9.91
CA LEU A 321 4.57 13.06 -9.30
C LEU A 321 3.80 14.03 -10.19
N PHE A 322 2.77 14.66 -9.64
CA PHE A 322 2.01 15.72 -10.29
C PHE A 322 2.32 17.07 -9.67
N ASP A 323 2.41 18.10 -10.51
CA ASP A 323 2.22 19.48 -10.09
C ASP A 323 0.72 19.67 -9.81
N ALA A 324 0.40 20.09 -8.59
CA ALA A 324 -0.96 20.27 -8.09
C ALA A 324 -1.29 21.75 -7.85
N SER A 325 -0.65 22.67 -8.57
CA SER A 325 -0.95 24.10 -8.51
C SER A 325 -2.37 24.42 -8.98
N ASP A 326 -2.91 23.60 -9.87
CA ASP A 326 -4.30 23.62 -10.30
C ASP A 326 -4.94 22.25 -10.09
N PHE A 327 -5.84 22.16 -9.12
CA PHE A 327 -6.52 20.91 -8.78
C PHE A 327 -7.43 20.39 -9.90
N ALA A 328 -7.92 21.29 -10.78
CA ALA A 328 -8.73 20.91 -11.92
C ALA A 328 -7.90 20.33 -13.08
N ASP A 329 -6.59 20.54 -13.08
CA ASP A 329 -5.70 20.11 -14.17
C ASP A 329 -4.30 19.72 -13.64
N LEU A 330 -4.23 18.64 -12.89
CA LEU A 330 -2.98 18.08 -12.39
C LEU A 330 -2.02 17.75 -13.55
N LYS A 331 -0.79 18.23 -13.49
CA LYS A 331 0.23 18.03 -14.53
C LYS A 331 1.24 16.98 -14.10
N LEU A 332 1.32 15.87 -14.83
CA LEU A 332 2.38 14.89 -14.61
C LEU A 332 3.75 15.53 -14.85
N ARG A 333 4.62 15.47 -13.85
CA ARG A 333 6.02 15.94 -13.95
C ARG A 333 6.99 14.82 -14.24
N THR A 334 6.91 13.74 -13.45
CA THR A 334 7.81 12.59 -13.58
C THR A 334 7.14 11.34 -13.02
N THR A 335 7.72 10.19 -13.34
CA THR A 335 7.32 8.89 -12.78
C THR A 335 8.55 8.15 -12.31
N VAL A 336 8.52 7.66 -11.07
CA VAL A 336 9.52 6.75 -10.51
C VAL A 336 9.16 5.33 -10.90
N LYS A 337 9.99 4.68 -11.69
CA LYS A 337 9.92 3.26 -12.06
C LYS A 337 11.25 2.58 -11.87
N LEU A 338 11.21 1.29 -11.61
CA LEU A 338 12.38 0.40 -11.68
C LEU A 338 12.46 -0.22 -13.07
N ASP A 339 13.65 -0.72 -13.46
CA ASP A 339 13.83 -1.37 -14.77
C ASP A 339 12.81 -2.50 -15.00
N ILE A 340 12.52 -3.30 -13.96
CA ILE A 340 11.57 -4.42 -14.07
C ILE A 340 10.15 -3.96 -14.40
N ASN A 341 9.78 -2.70 -14.08
CA ASN A 341 8.46 -2.14 -14.35
C ASN A 341 8.30 -1.56 -15.76
N LEU A 342 9.38 -1.50 -16.54
CA LEU A 342 9.33 -0.86 -17.84
C LEU A 342 8.60 -1.72 -18.88
N PRO A 343 7.88 -1.10 -19.84
CA PRO A 343 7.13 -1.84 -20.87
C PRO A 343 7.95 -2.85 -21.65
N GLN A 344 9.23 -2.54 -21.90
CA GLN A 344 10.14 -3.44 -22.62
C GLN A 344 10.62 -4.64 -21.80
N ASN A 345 10.34 -4.71 -20.51
CA ASN A 345 10.77 -5.77 -19.60
C ASN A 345 9.58 -6.61 -19.05
N LEU A 346 8.38 -6.46 -19.63
CA LEU A 346 7.17 -7.15 -19.16
C LEU A 346 7.26 -8.68 -19.26
N ASP A 347 7.99 -9.20 -20.23
CA ASP A 347 8.27 -10.63 -20.37
C ASP A 347 9.12 -11.16 -19.20
N ARG A 348 10.16 -10.44 -18.81
CA ARG A 348 10.98 -10.78 -17.63
C ARG A 348 10.16 -10.67 -16.34
N TRP A 349 9.38 -9.60 -16.21
CA TRP A 349 8.47 -9.42 -15.09
C TRP A 349 7.49 -10.58 -14.97
N ALA A 350 6.82 -10.96 -16.06
CA ALA A 350 5.90 -12.08 -16.07
C ALA A 350 6.60 -13.41 -15.70
N ALA A 351 7.79 -13.66 -16.22
CA ALA A 351 8.52 -14.90 -15.98
C ALA A 351 9.01 -15.01 -14.53
N SER A 352 9.47 -13.92 -13.91
CA SER A 352 10.03 -13.95 -12.54
C SER A 352 9.00 -13.69 -11.43
N ALA A 353 7.89 -12.99 -11.70
CA ALA A 353 6.84 -12.71 -10.72
C ALA A 353 5.67 -13.70 -10.74
N SER A 354 5.48 -14.44 -11.82
CA SER A 354 4.27 -15.24 -12.08
C SER A 354 4.00 -16.35 -11.07
N SER A 355 5.02 -16.82 -10.37
CA SER A 355 4.90 -17.88 -9.37
C SER A 355 4.45 -17.41 -8.00
N SER A 356 4.27 -16.13 -7.79
CA SER A 356 4.12 -15.54 -6.45
C SER A 356 2.70 -15.12 -6.10
N GLY A 357 1.70 -15.40 -6.93
CA GLY A 357 0.30 -15.09 -6.67
C GLY A 357 -0.16 -13.75 -7.25
N ALA A 358 -0.90 -12.95 -6.48
CA ALA A 358 -1.60 -11.77 -7.00
C ALA A 358 -0.67 -10.60 -7.36
N PHE A 359 0.48 -10.50 -6.72
CA PHE A 359 1.42 -9.39 -6.87
C PHE A 359 2.77 -9.83 -7.41
N GLY A 360 3.39 -8.96 -8.18
CA GLY A 360 4.73 -9.12 -8.74
C GLY A 360 5.68 -8.06 -8.25
N TYR A 361 6.00 -7.09 -9.09
CA TYR A 361 6.94 -6.01 -8.82
C TYR A 361 6.27 -4.64 -8.81
N GLU A 362 5.05 -4.58 -8.32
CA GLU A 362 4.29 -3.34 -8.19
C GLU A 362 4.80 -2.49 -7.02
N SER A 363 4.76 -1.17 -7.18
CA SER A 363 4.79 -0.26 -6.03
C SER A 363 3.51 -0.43 -5.21
N HIS A 364 3.57 -0.18 -3.90
CA HIS A 364 2.37 -0.30 -3.08
C HIS A 364 2.23 0.89 -2.14
N TYR A 365 2.96 0.96 -1.04
CA TYR A 365 2.92 2.10 -0.14
C TYR A 365 4.22 2.87 -0.15
N CYS A 366 4.12 4.21 -0.21
CA CYS A 366 5.26 5.10 -0.04
C CYS A 366 5.03 6.08 1.11
N THR A 367 6.12 6.61 1.64
CA THR A 367 6.14 7.73 2.57
C THR A 367 7.26 8.69 2.20
N VAL A 368 7.11 9.95 2.57
CA VAL A 368 8.17 10.95 2.48
C VAL A 368 8.77 11.20 3.86
N ASP A 369 10.04 11.60 3.91
CA ASP A 369 10.69 11.96 5.16
C ASP A 369 10.09 13.23 5.78
N ARG A 370 9.52 14.11 4.94
CA ARG A 370 8.79 15.33 5.31
C ARG A 370 7.91 15.80 4.16
N ARG A 371 6.79 16.46 4.51
CA ARG A 371 5.84 16.93 3.48
C ARG A 371 6.29 18.23 2.80
N GLN A 372 7.04 19.08 3.48
CA GLN A 372 7.60 20.30 2.91
C GLN A 372 9.05 20.05 2.48
N ASP A 373 9.36 20.35 1.22
CA ASP A 373 10.65 20.12 0.59
C ASP A 373 11.20 18.70 0.89
N PRO A 374 10.48 17.64 0.47
CA PRO A 374 10.85 16.28 0.76
C PRO A 374 12.24 15.96 0.20
N GLN A 375 13.05 15.25 1.00
CA GLN A 375 14.38 14.84 0.58
C GLN A 375 14.40 13.39 0.09
N ALA A 376 13.59 12.55 0.72
CA ALA A 376 13.51 11.15 0.38
C ALA A 376 12.07 10.66 0.33
N LEU A 377 11.84 9.75 -0.60
CA LEU A 377 10.65 8.92 -0.74
C LEU A 377 11.05 7.48 -0.49
N ALA A 378 10.44 6.81 0.46
CA ALA A 378 10.63 5.39 0.72
C ALA A 378 9.36 4.62 0.39
N CYS A 379 9.48 3.50 -0.32
CA CYS A 379 8.36 2.71 -0.81
C CYS A 379 8.52 1.23 -0.50
N GLY A 380 7.42 0.57 -0.11
CA GLY A 380 7.26 -0.85 -0.28
C GLY A 380 6.95 -1.13 -1.75
N TRP A 381 7.65 -2.11 -2.32
CA TRP A 381 7.59 -2.39 -3.77
C TRP A 381 7.46 -3.88 -4.04
N ALA A 382 6.41 -4.46 -3.47
CA ALA A 382 6.10 -5.90 -3.56
C ALA A 382 7.38 -6.77 -3.53
N GLN A 383 7.64 -7.58 -4.55
CA GLN A 383 8.81 -8.46 -4.61
C GLN A 383 10.14 -7.73 -4.85
N SER A 384 10.12 -6.44 -5.21
CA SER A 384 11.33 -5.62 -5.26
C SER A 384 11.83 -5.17 -3.88
N GLY A 385 11.06 -5.45 -2.81
CA GLY A 385 11.44 -5.07 -1.44
C GLY A 385 11.19 -3.59 -1.13
N ILE A 386 12.04 -3.00 -0.33
CA ILE A 386 11.97 -1.60 0.08
C ILE A 386 12.89 -0.78 -0.80
N ARG A 387 12.38 0.33 -1.36
CA ARG A 387 13.09 1.24 -2.26
C ARG A 387 13.12 2.64 -1.68
N VAL A 388 14.26 3.31 -1.77
CA VAL A 388 14.43 4.68 -1.27
C VAL A 388 15.01 5.56 -2.36
N PHE A 389 14.35 6.70 -2.59
CA PHE A 389 14.69 7.63 -3.67
C PHE A 389 15.03 9.01 -3.11
N ASP A 390 16.06 9.66 -3.68
CA ASP A 390 16.30 11.10 -3.52
C ASP A 390 15.28 11.83 -4.41
N VAL A 391 14.42 12.63 -3.77
CA VAL A 391 13.34 13.35 -4.44
C VAL A 391 13.46 14.87 -4.31
N ARG A 392 14.61 15.39 -3.89
CA ARG A 392 14.84 16.83 -3.74
C ARG A 392 14.67 17.60 -5.05
N ASP A 393 15.05 16.99 -6.15
CA ASP A 393 14.80 17.50 -7.49
C ASP A 393 13.59 16.74 -8.09
N PRO A 394 12.42 17.39 -8.18
CA PRO A 394 11.20 16.75 -8.66
C PRO A 394 11.25 16.31 -10.13
N ASP A 395 12.24 16.79 -10.89
CA ASP A 395 12.41 16.44 -12.30
C ASP A 395 13.51 15.39 -12.51
N ASN A 396 14.32 15.09 -11.48
CA ASN A 396 15.47 14.19 -11.60
C ASN A 396 15.62 13.30 -10.35
N MET A 397 14.59 12.52 -10.08
CA MET A 397 14.59 11.56 -8.97
C MET A 397 15.50 10.38 -9.27
N ARG A 398 16.14 9.83 -8.22
CA ARG A 398 17.05 8.69 -8.36
C ARG A 398 16.96 7.77 -7.15
N GLU A 399 17.17 6.49 -7.33
CA GLU A 399 17.31 5.55 -6.24
C GLU A 399 18.63 5.80 -5.48
N ILE A 400 18.56 5.74 -4.14
CA ILE A 400 19.72 5.92 -3.26
C ILE A 400 19.99 4.71 -2.37
N ALA A 401 18.96 3.90 -2.10
CA ALA A 401 19.11 2.68 -1.31
C ALA A 401 17.97 1.70 -1.62
N TYR A 402 18.24 0.40 -1.39
CA TYR A 402 17.19 -0.63 -1.40
C TYR A 402 17.51 -1.77 -0.43
N PHE A 403 16.46 -2.41 0.06
CA PHE A 403 16.54 -3.61 0.87
C PHE A 403 15.46 -4.61 0.43
N ASN A 404 15.87 -5.72 -0.16
CA ASN A 404 14.97 -6.82 -0.48
C ASN A 404 15.24 -7.93 0.55
N PRO A 405 14.28 -8.24 1.45
CA PRO A 405 14.54 -9.13 2.57
C PRO A 405 14.78 -10.57 2.13
N PRO A 406 15.42 -11.38 2.98
CA PRO A 406 15.62 -12.80 2.72
C PRO A 406 14.31 -13.55 2.46
N ALA A 407 14.27 -14.31 1.38
CA ALA A 407 13.14 -15.19 1.09
C ALA A 407 12.92 -16.24 2.20
N GLN A 408 11.66 -16.57 2.49
CA GLN A 408 11.25 -17.45 3.58
C GLN A 408 10.77 -18.82 3.08
N THR A 409 11.41 -19.37 2.08
CA THR A 409 11.06 -20.67 1.47
C THR A 409 10.87 -21.77 2.52
N GLY A 410 9.74 -22.47 2.47
CA GLY A 410 9.42 -23.61 3.35
C GLY A 410 8.75 -23.24 4.68
N LYS A 411 8.35 -21.99 4.89
CA LYS A 411 7.71 -21.52 6.14
C LYS A 411 6.20 -21.27 6.03
N ASN A 412 5.51 -21.83 5.07
CA ASN A 412 4.11 -21.53 4.76
C ASN A 412 3.17 -21.60 5.97
N ASP A 413 3.24 -22.68 6.74
CA ASP A 413 2.33 -22.91 7.89
C ASP A 413 2.72 -22.09 9.14
N GLN A 414 3.91 -21.49 9.14
CA GLN A 414 4.47 -20.77 10.29
C GLN A 414 4.25 -19.27 10.20
N LEU A 415 3.57 -18.78 9.15
CA LEU A 415 3.35 -17.37 8.87
C LEU A 415 1.85 -17.04 8.74
N PRO A 416 1.04 -17.30 9.80
CA PRO A 416 -0.43 -17.16 9.71
C PRO A 416 -0.91 -15.72 9.48
N ASN A 417 -0.11 -14.70 9.82
CA ASN A 417 -0.41 -13.31 9.53
C ASN A 417 0.28 -12.81 8.24
N SER A 418 1.04 -13.64 7.52
CA SER A 418 1.59 -13.24 6.23
C SER A 418 0.49 -13.09 5.19
N GLN A 419 0.39 -11.90 4.61
CA GLN A 419 -0.54 -11.64 3.51
C GLN A 419 -0.14 -12.44 2.27
N HIS A 420 1.15 -12.60 2.01
CA HIS A 420 1.67 -13.42 0.92
C HIS A 420 1.23 -14.89 1.07
N VAL A 421 1.41 -15.49 2.25
CA VAL A 421 0.98 -16.87 2.55
C VAL A 421 -0.53 -17.03 2.41
N ARG A 422 -1.31 -16.07 2.90
CA ARG A 422 -2.78 -16.17 2.90
C ARG A 422 -3.39 -15.86 1.55
N PHE A 423 -2.92 -14.82 0.89
CA PHE A 423 -3.48 -14.36 -0.39
C PHE A 423 -2.88 -15.09 -1.59
N GLY A 424 -1.59 -15.40 -1.56
CA GLY A 424 -0.90 -16.12 -2.62
C GLY A 424 -1.39 -17.57 -2.80
N GLY A 425 -1.99 -18.19 -1.76
CA GLY A 425 -2.65 -19.49 -1.82
C GLY A 425 -4.05 -19.46 -2.45
N ILE A 426 -4.63 -18.29 -2.70
CA ILE A 426 -5.86 -18.12 -3.47
C ILE A 426 -5.45 -18.05 -4.93
N VAL A 427 -5.85 -19.06 -5.71
CA VAL A 427 -5.59 -19.12 -7.16
C VAL A 427 -6.42 -18.04 -7.86
N VAL A 428 -5.90 -16.85 -7.86
CA VAL A 428 -6.35 -15.75 -8.71
C VAL A 428 -5.15 -15.41 -9.58
N PRO A 429 -5.24 -15.51 -10.90
CA PRO A 429 -4.19 -14.96 -11.75
C PRO A 429 -4.06 -13.49 -11.37
N PRO A 430 -2.85 -13.00 -11.12
CA PRO A 430 -2.64 -11.61 -10.71
C PRO A 430 -3.27 -10.68 -11.76
N ALA A 431 -4.17 -9.80 -11.32
CA ALA A 431 -4.85 -8.87 -12.24
C ALA A 431 -3.84 -8.00 -12.99
N SER A 432 -2.73 -7.66 -12.34
CA SER A 432 -1.61 -6.90 -12.90
C SER A 432 -0.79 -7.72 -13.88
N SER A 433 -0.52 -8.98 -13.58
CA SER A 433 0.10 -9.90 -14.52
C SER A 433 -0.91 -10.51 -15.48
N ALA A 434 -2.24 -10.38 -15.27
CA ALA A 434 -3.20 -10.91 -16.22
C ALA A 434 -3.05 -10.29 -17.62
N ILE A 435 -2.75 -9.01 -17.71
CA ILE A 435 -2.47 -8.35 -18.98
C ILE A 435 -1.09 -8.78 -19.50
N ALA A 436 -0.07 -8.81 -18.66
CA ALA A 436 1.28 -9.25 -19.03
C ALA A 436 1.31 -10.76 -19.31
N VAL A 437 0.66 -11.58 -18.47
CA VAL A 437 0.49 -13.04 -18.67
C VAL A 437 -0.36 -13.32 -19.90
N ALA A 438 -1.48 -12.63 -20.11
CA ALA A 438 -2.28 -12.78 -21.33
C ALA A 438 -1.48 -12.38 -22.58
N HIS A 439 -0.70 -11.29 -22.51
CA HIS A 439 0.20 -10.89 -23.59
C HIS A 439 1.31 -11.94 -23.81
N ALA A 440 1.92 -12.45 -22.76
CA ALA A 440 2.97 -13.46 -22.82
C ALA A 440 2.43 -14.81 -23.33
N ILE A 441 1.21 -15.20 -22.96
CA ILE A 441 0.53 -16.38 -23.50
C ILE A 441 0.18 -16.17 -24.98
N LEU A 442 -0.40 -15.03 -25.33
CA LEU A 442 -0.78 -14.71 -26.71
C LEU A 442 0.43 -14.56 -27.63
N SER A 443 1.56 -14.15 -27.13
CA SER A 443 2.84 -14.07 -27.85
C SER A 443 3.62 -15.39 -27.87
N GLY A 444 3.16 -16.44 -27.15
CA GLY A 444 3.84 -17.72 -27.05
C GLY A 444 5.08 -17.73 -26.16
N GLN A 445 5.28 -16.67 -25.36
CA GLN A 445 6.40 -16.57 -24.42
C GLN A 445 6.18 -17.40 -23.15
N ILE A 446 4.91 -17.60 -22.77
CA ILE A 446 4.50 -18.46 -21.65
C ILE A 446 3.53 -19.52 -22.22
N ASN A 447 3.77 -20.76 -21.90
CA ASN A 447 2.88 -21.88 -22.23
C ASN A 447 2.17 -22.39 -20.97
N GLY A 448 1.25 -23.35 -21.14
CA GLY A 448 0.48 -23.91 -20.02
C GLY A 448 1.32 -24.59 -18.95
N ASP A 449 2.51 -25.10 -19.30
CA ASP A 449 3.42 -25.77 -18.37
C ASP A 449 4.15 -24.78 -17.47
N ASP A 450 4.34 -23.53 -17.93
CA ASP A 450 4.91 -22.46 -17.14
C ASP A 450 3.94 -21.96 -16.04
N ILE A 451 2.62 -22.15 -16.27
CA ILE A 451 1.56 -21.82 -15.30
C ILE A 451 1.40 -22.95 -14.27
N VAL A 452 1.78 -24.17 -14.61
CA VAL A 452 1.69 -25.35 -13.74
C VAL A 452 3.11 -25.81 -13.41
N ARG A 453 3.66 -25.32 -12.30
CA ARG A 453 4.94 -25.83 -11.79
C ARG A 453 4.69 -27.01 -10.85
N ASP A 454 5.36 -28.14 -11.05
CA ASP A 454 5.33 -29.33 -10.21
C ASP A 454 3.93 -29.91 -9.94
N GLY A 455 3.00 -29.79 -10.91
CA GLY A 455 1.63 -30.31 -10.77
C GLY A 455 0.74 -29.49 -9.84
N ARG A 456 1.19 -28.31 -9.42
CA ARG A 456 0.41 -27.34 -8.65
C ARG A 456 0.03 -26.16 -9.54
N ILE A 457 -1.25 -25.86 -9.60
CA ILE A 457 -1.71 -24.62 -10.22
C ILE A 457 -1.23 -23.48 -9.36
N ILE A 458 -0.28 -22.69 -9.85
CA ILE A 458 0.35 -21.53 -9.20
C ILE A 458 0.39 -21.70 -7.68
N GLY A 459 1.39 -22.45 -7.20
CA GLY A 459 1.57 -22.69 -5.77
C GLY A 459 2.12 -21.44 -5.10
N LEU A 460 1.91 -21.37 -3.79
CA LEU A 460 2.58 -20.40 -2.94
C LEU A 460 4.11 -20.51 -3.11
N ASP A 461 4.72 -19.44 -3.56
CA ASP A 461 6.16 -19.32 -3.74
C ASP A 461 6.74 -18.25 -2.80
N LEU A 462 7.39 -18.69 -1.75
CA LEU A 462 8.08 -17.82 -0.79
C LEU A 462 9.54 -17.53 -1.17
N SER A 463 9.92 -17.72 -2.43
CA SER A 463 11.27 -17.43 -2.92
C SER A 463 11.56 -15.92 -3.14
N ALA A 464 10.59 -15.07 -2.94
CA ALA A 464 10.69 -13.63 -2.70
C ALA A 464 9.61 -13.21 -1.70
N ASP A 465 9.83 -12.15 -0.93
CA ASP A 465 8.84 -11.62 0.01
C ASP A 465 7.97 -10.53 -0.67
N TRP A 466 6.85 -10.20 -0.06
CA TRP A 466 6.02 -9.05 -0.40
C TRP A 466 6.22 -7.92 0.61
N CYS A 467 6.87 -6.85 0.20
CA CYS A 467 7.04 -5.65 1.00
C CYS A 467 6.00 -4.61 0.59
N MET A 468 4.87 -4.58 1.28
CA MET A 468 3.69 -3.81 0.89
C MET A 468 3.46 -2.59 1.80
N SER A 469 3.93 -2.63 3.05
CA SER A 469 3.65 -1.60 4.03
C SER A 469 4.43 -0.30 3.79
N PRO A 470 3.94 0.85 4.29
CA PRO A 470 4.65 2.12 4.20
C PRO A 470 5.94 2.06 5.05
N PRO A 471 7.13 2.35 4.47
CA PRO A 471 8.35 2.49 5.25
C PRO A 471 8.33 3.83 5.99
N GLU A 472 8.21 3.82 7.32
CA GLU A 472 8.12 5.04 8.12
C GLU A 472 9.51 5.54 8.55
N PHE A 473 9.82 6.79 8.24
CA PHE A 473 11.07 7.41 8.65
C PHE A 473 11.12 7.73 10.15
N ARG A 474 12.18 7.30 10.81
CA ARG A 474 12.54 7.64 12.20
C ARG A 474 14.00 8.10 12.24
N GLY A 475 14.25 9.35 11.82
CA GLY A 475 15.60 9.83 11.53
C GLY A 475 16.20 9.09 10.33
N ASN A 476 17.34 8.42 10.53
CA ASN A 476 17.94 7.56 9.50
C ASN A 476 17.48 6.10 9.58
N LEU A 477 16.54 5.79 10.46
CA LEU A 477 15.90 4.49 10.49
C LEU A 477 14.61 4.48 9.66
N LEU A 478 14.29 3.33 9.09
CA LEU A 478 12.98 3.02 8.51
C LEU A 478 12.35 1.89 9.32
N TYR A 479 11.11 2.11 9.76
CA TYR A 479 10.26 1.08 10.34
C TYR A 479 9.34 0.55 9.24
N VAL A 480 9.39 -0.74 8.98
CA VAL A 480 8.64 -1.33 7.86
C VAL A 480 8.27 -2.78 8.17
N THR A 481 7.19 -3.25 7.57
CA THR A 481 6.85 -4.67 7.55
C THR A 481 6.84 -5.22 6.15
N CYS A 482 7.34 -6.46 6.00
CA CYS A 482 7.15 -7.29 4.81
C CYS A 482 6.40 -8.55 5.22
N SER A 483 5.61 -9.11 4.32
CA SER A 483 4.65 -10.16 4.65
C SER A 483 5.28 -11.37 5.32
N ASP A 484 6.41 -11.85 4.80
CA ASP A 484 7.05 -13.08 5.28
C ASP A 484 8.16 -12.82 6.31
N ASN A 485 8.70 -11.60 6.34
CA ASN A 485 9.76 -11.20 7.26
C ASN A 485 9.25 -10.46 8.50
N GLY A 486 7.96 -10.09 8.54
CA GLY A 486 7.38 -9.34 9.65
C GLY A 486 7.95 -7.92 9.74
N PHE A 487 8.11 -7.41 10.96
CA PHE A 487 8.65 -6.08 11.21
C PHE A 487 10.18 -6.06 11.11
N MET A 488 10.70 -5.02 10.49
CA MET A 488 12.14 -4.76 10.37
C MET A 488 12.45 -3.29 10.68
N THR A 489 13.52 -3.09 11.42
CA THR A 489 14.20 -1.80 11.55
C THR A 489 15.37 -1.78 10.57
N LEU A 490 15.31 -0.91 9.61
CA LEU A 490 16.38 -0.72 8.62
C LEU A 490 17.11 0.59 8.91
N ARG A 491 18.41 0.67 8.65
CA ARG A 491 19.22 1.89 8.80
C ARG A 491 19.80 2.30 7.48
N LEU A 492 19.46 3.49 7.02
CA LEU A 492 20.05 4.12 5.85
C LEU A 492 21.49 4.55 6.13
N ASP A 493 22.37 4.33 5.16
CA ASP A 493 23.77 4.77 5.26
C ASP A 493 23.86 6.30 5.29
N PRO A 494 24.62 6.88 6.24
CA PRO A 494 24.75 8.34 6.34
C PRO A 494 25.41 9.01 5.11
N SER A 495 26.02 8.25 4.21
CA SER A 495 26.58 8.80 2.97
C SER A 495 25.49 9.11 1.93
N VAL A 496 24.32 8.47 2.02
CA VAL A 496 23.21 8.64 1.08
C VAL A 496 21.98 9.30 1.69
N TYR A 497 21.79 9.21 3.02
CA TYR A 497 20.65 9.84 3.70
C TYR A 497 21.02 10.42 5.08
N PRO A 498 20.58 11.65 5.42
CA PRO A 498 19.88 12.58 4.51
C PRO A 498 20.75 12.94 3.30
N PRO A 499 20.15 13.08 2.12
CA PRO A 499 20.88 13.44 0.90
C PRO A 499 21.58 14.78 1.07
N ARG A 500 22.85 14.89 0.64
CA ARG A 500 23.69 16.08 0.79
C ARG A 500 23.62 16.97 -0.42
#